data_0ca7ea00d068445ffa0e16b6bc4e3a3f
#
_entry.id   0ca7ea00d068445ffa0e16b6bc4e3a3f
#
_cell.length_a   1.000
_cell.length_b   1.000
_cell.length_c   1.000
_cell.angle_alpha   90.00
_cell.angle_beta   90.00
_cell.angle_gamma   90.00
#
_symmetry.space_group_name_H-M   'P 1'
#
loop_
_entity.id
_entity.type
_entity.pdbx_description
1 polymer ?
#
loop_
_entity_poly.entity_id
_entity_poly.type
_entity_poly.pdbx_seq_one_letter_code
_entity_poly.pdbx_strand_id
1 'polypeptide(L)'
;GFAATSSDTPSWLIGFASQSGFAEQLAWQTAWQLQAAGLPVRVQPLAALSENDLQQASNALFVVSTFGDGEAPDSARGFERKILGQPLGLNRLKYSVLALGDRQYPHFCGFATRIQHWLSERGAQALFSPVQVDSGDAEALHQWQQQLSQLTGGTPNANWQAPGYNNWPLTERKLLNPGSSGSGVYLLGLSAPDTNSLWQAGDLVEVMPRQSSWAVEYFLEGLGLSADTRVQLDCLQETLAQALA
;
A
#
# COMPACT_ATOMS: atom_id res chain seq x y z
N GLY A 1 26.55 29.20 -9.23
CA GLY A 1 25.08 29.28 -9.24
C GLY A 1 24.53 28.14 -10.06
N PHE A 2 24.12 27.07 -9.42
CA PHE A 2 23.31 26.04 -10.10
C PHE A 2 21.87 26.55 -10.09
N ALA A 3 21.33 26.82 -11.28
CA ALA A 3 19.92 27.11 -11.47
C ALA A 3 19.18 25.82 -11.18
N ALA A 4 18.32 25.86 -10.15
CA ALA A 4 17.32 24.81 -9.93
C ALA A 4 16.37 24.87 -11.12
N THR A 5 16.46 23.89 -12.02
CA THR A 5 15.43 23.64 -13.01
C THR A 5 14.20 23.16 -12.23
N SER A 6 13.23 24.05 -12.03
CA SER A 6 11.89 23.68 -11.63
C SER A 6 11.33 22.77 -12.73
N SER A 7 11.34 21.47 -12.52
CA SER A 7 10.64 20.55 -13.39
C SER A 7 9.14 20.86 -13.24
N ASP A 8 8.52 21.33 -14.29
CA ASP A 8 7.08 21.62 -14.39
C ASP A 8 6.22 20.34 -14.37
N THR A 9 6.80 19.20 -14.00
CA THR A 9 6.12 17.92 -13.92
C THR A 9 5.32 17.89 -12.63
N PRO A 10 3.99 17.70 -12.69
CA PRO A 10 3.15 17.65 -11.51
C PRO A 10 3.63 16.56 -10.55
N SER A 11 3.91 16.93 -9.30
CA SER A 11 4.30 15.97 -8.28
C SER A 11 3.07 15.18 -7.79
N TRP A 12 3.19 13.86 -7.77
CA TRP A 12 2.16 12.97 -7.24
C TRP A 12 2.55 12.47 -5.85
N LEU A 13 1.63 12.65 -4.92
CA LEU A 13 1.74 12.16 -3.55
C LEU A 13 0.71 11.05 -3.35
N ILE A 14 1.13 9.90 -2.83
CA ILE A 14 0.21 8.85 -2.38
C ILE A 14 0.36 8.74 -0.87
N GLY A 15 -0.71 9.09 -0.16
CA GLY A 15 -0.79 8.92 1.28
C GLY A 15 -1.61 7.68 1.64
N PHE A 16 -1.10 6.82 2.51
CA PHE A 16 -1.85 5.63 2.92
C PHE A 16 -2.01 5.51 4.44
N ALA A 17 -3.10 4.87 4.83
CA ALA A 17 -3.33 4.44 6.21
C ALA A 17 -3.90 3.03 6.21
N SER A 18 -3.18 2.11 6.82
CA SER A 18 -3.53 0.69 6.83
C SER A 18 -3.58 0.14 8.26
N GLN A 19 -4.52 -0.77 8.50
CA GLN A 19 -4.59 -1.54 9.75
C GLN A 19 -3.92 -2.91 9.57
N SER A 20 -4.10 -3.54 8.41
CA SER A 20 -3.64 -4.90 8.12
C SER A 20 -2.58 -4.98 7.01
N GLY A 21 -2.12 -3.83 6.47
CA GLY A 21 -1.21 -3.77 5.33
C GLY A 21 -1.89 -3.65 3.96
N PHE A 22 -3.18 -3.94 3.83
CA PHE A 22 -3.86 -3.95 2.54
C PHE A 22 -3.91 -2.57 1.86
N ALA A 23 -4.19 -1.49 2.60
CA ALA A 23 -4.14 -0.14 2.04
C ALA A 23 -2.74 0.26 1.58
N GLU A 24 -1.71 -0.18 2.28
CA GLU A 24 -0.32 0.03 1.88
C GLU A 24 0.00 -0.68 0.56
N GLN A 25 -0.37 -1.94 0.44
CA GLN A 25 -0.20 -2.71 -0.79
C GLN A 25 -0.88 -2.00 -1.98
N LEU A 26 -2.12 -1.56 -1.83
CA LEU A 26 -2.85 -0.84 -2.88
C LEU A 26 -2.23 0.53 -3.20
N ALA A 27 -1.65 1.21 -2.22
CA ALA A 27 -0.93 2.46 -2.43
C ALA A 27 0.31 2.26 -3.32
N TRP A 28 1.08 1.20 -3.08
CA TRP A 28 2.23 0.86 -3.91
C TRP A 28 1.81 0.43 -5.32
N GLN A 29 0.76 -0.37 -5.46
CA GLN A 29 0.21 -0.73 -6.76
C GLN A 29 -0.25 0.50 -7.56
N THR A 30 -0.90 1.45 -6.88
CA THR A 30 -1.28 2.75 -7.47
C THR A 30 -0.03 3.52 -7.94
N ALA A 31 1.03 3.54 -7.12
CA ALA A 31 2.29 4.19 -7.47
C ALA A 31 2.92 3.59 -8.73
N TRP A 32 2.99 2.28 -8.82
CA TRP A 32 3.55 1.61 -10.00
C TRP A 32 2.79 1.92 -11.29
N GLN A 33 1.46 2.00 -11.22
CA GLN A 33 0.65 2.36 -12.37
C GLN A 33 0.95 3.80 -12.84
N LEU A 34 1.11 4.74 -11.91
CA LEU A 34 1.47 6.11 -12.25
C LEU A 34 2.93 6.22 -12.76
N GLN A 35 3.86 5.49 -12.15
CA GLN A 35 5.26 5.45 -12.59
C GLN A 35 5.41 4.82 -13.98
N ALA A 36 4.63 3.78 -14.29
CA ALA A 36 4.60 3.19 -15.62
C ALA A 36 4.13 4.18 -16.69
N ALA A 37 3.35 5.19 -16.31
CA ALA A 37 2.96 6.31 -17.17
C ALA A 37 3.98 7.47 -17.17
N GLY A 38 5.15 7.29 -16.54
CA GLY A 38 6.22 8.29 -16.50
C GLY A 38 6.00 9.42 -15.48
N LEU A 39 5.08 9.27 -14.54
CA LEU A 39 4.81 10.28 -13.53
C LEU A 39 5.69 10.08 -12.29
N PRO A 40 6.32 11.13 -11.74
CA PRO A 40 7.06 11.06 -10.50
C PRO A 40 6.08 10.92 -9.32
N VAL A 41 6.23 9.86 -8.53
CA VAL A 41 5.35 9.51 -7.42
C VAL A 41 6.14 9.36 -6.13
N ARG A 42 5.60 9.92 -5.05
CA ARG A 42 6.08 9.71 -3.67
C ARG A 42 5.00 9.01 -2.86
N VAL A 43 5.33 7.88 -2.24
CA VAL A 43 4.42 7.12 -1.37
C VAL A 43 4.84 7.31 0.08
N GLN A 44 3.88 7.63 0.95
CA GLN A 44 4.13 7.84 2.38
C GLN A 44 2.95 7.38 3.24
N PRO A 45 3.20 6.81 4.44
CA PRO A 45 2.13 6.65 5.42
C PRO A 45 1.60 8.03 5.86
N LEU A 46 0.30 8.13 6.11
CA LEU A 46 -0.30 9.39 6.58
C LEU A 46 0.38 9.94 7.83
N ALA A 47 0.87 9.07 8.71
CA ALA A 47 1.60 9.47 9.92
C ALA A 47 2.87 10.30 9.64
N ALA A 48 3.48 10.12 8.47
CA ALA A 48 4.70 10.81 8.05
C ALA A 48 4.42 12.08 7.23
N LEU A 49 3.16 12.31 6.81
CA LEU A 49 2.80 13.50 6.06
C LEU A 49 2.81 14.75 6.93
N SER A 50 3.42 15.81 6.42
CA SER A 50 3.39 17.15 6.98
C SER A 50 2.44 18.06 6.20
N GLU A 51 2.12 19.21 6.79
CA GLU A 51 1.36 20.27 6.12
C GLU A 51 2.05 20.72 4.82
N ASN A 52 3.37 20.86 4.87
CA ASN A 52 4.17 21.25 3.71
C ASN A 52 4.08 20.23 2.58
N ASP A 53 4.04 18.93 2.89
CA ASP A 53 3.89 17.89 1.85
C ASP A 53 2.59 18.06 1.08
N LEU A 54 1.49 18.36 1.77
CA LEU A 54 0.18 18.57 1.16
C LEU A 54 0.12 19.89 0.38
N GLN A 55 0.75 20.95 0.85
CA GLN A 55 0.78 22.25 0.18
C GLN A 55 1.66 22.25 -1.07
N GLN A 56 2.71 21.43 -1.09
CA GLN A 56 3.64 21.31 -2.23
C GLN A 56 3.16 20.31 -3.29
N ALA A 57 2.29 19.38 -2.93
CA ALA A 57 1.75 18.41 -3.87
C ALA A 57 0.79 19.08 -4.86
N SER A 58 0.95 18.78 -6.15
CA SER A 58 -0.02 19.17 -7.19
C SER A 58 -1.19 18.19 -7.21
N ASN A 59 -0.89 16.90 -7.03
CA ASN A 59 -1.87 15.83 -7.01
C ASN A 59 -1.62 14.91 -5.80
N ALA A 60 -2.68 14.48 -5.12
CA ALA A 60 -2.60 13.52 -4.03
C ALA A 60 -3.67 12.42 -4.16
N LEU A 61 -3.25 11.19 -3.96
CA LEU A 61 -4.15 10.05 -3.85
C LEU A 61 -4.06 9.51 -2.42
N PHE A 62 -5.21 9.30 -1.81
CA PHE A 62 -5.30 8.77 -0.46
C PHE A 62 -5.87 7.37 -0.51
N VAL A 63 -5.12 6.39 -0.01
CA VAL A 63 -5.53 4.98 0.08
C VAL A 63 -5.66 4.64 1.55
N VAL A 64 -6.87 4.60 2.05
CA VAL A 64 -7.10 4.58 3.49
C VAL A 64 -8.10 3.53 3.93
N SER A 65 -7.71 2.73 4.91
CA SER A 65 -8.60 1.82 5.62
C SER A 65 -9.40 2.57 6.68
N THR A 66 -10.59 2.09 6.95
CA THR A 66 -11.40 2.47 8.09
C THR A 66 -11.37 1.35 9.12
N PHE A 67 -11.14 1.69 10.38
CA PHE A 67 -11.14 0.74 11.49
C PHE A 67 -12.43 0.83 12.28
N GLY A 68 -12.90 -0.31 12.81
CA GLY A 68 -14.04 -0.39 13.69
C GLY A 68 -15.25 0.39 13.16
N ASP A 69 -15.81 1.24 13.97
CA ASP A 69 -17.05 1.98 13.74
C ASP A 69 -16.79 3.33 13.02
N GLY A 70 -15.95 3.33 11.98
CA GLY A 70 -15.63 4.52 11.18
C GLY A 70 -14.36 5.24 11.58
N GLU A 71 -13.54 4.67 12.46
CA GLU A 71 -12.36 5.30 13.04
C GLU A 71 -11.14 5.25 12.11
N ALA A 72 -10.17 6.13 12.37
CA ALA A 72 -8.87 6.05 11.72
C ALA A 72 -8.10 4.82 12.21
N PRO A 73 -7.35 4.11 11.34
CA PRO A 73 -6.37 3.12 11.78
C PRO A 73 -5.39 3.72 12.80
N ASP A 74 -4.87 2.90 13.70
CA ASP A 74 -3.92 3.36 14.72
C ASP A 74 -2.74 4.13 14.12
N SER A 75 -2.26 3.68 12.98
CA SER A 75 -1.19 4.33 12.21
C SER A 75 -1.54 5.75 11.73
N ALA A 76 -2.82 6.11 11.63
CA ALA A 76 -3.28 7.41 11.12
C ALA A 76 -3.83 8.35 12.20
N ARG A 77 -3.96 7.92 13.46
CA ARG A 77 -4.45 8.78 14.55
C ARG A 77 -3.62 10.04 14.77
N GLY A 78 -2.31 9.95 14.50
CA GLY A 78 -1.41 11.11 14.55
C GLY A 78 -1.73 12.14 13.48
N PHE A 79 -1.97 11.70 12.26
CA PHE A 79 -2.40 12.53 11.13
C PHE A 79 -3.76 13.19 11.41
N GLU A 80 -4.73 12.42 11.88
CA GLU A 80 -6.06 12.94 12.22
C GLU A 80 -5.98 14.10 13.22
N ARG A 81 -5.22 13.96 14.29
CA ARG A 81 -5.06 15.01 15.30
C ARG A 81 -4.26 16.21 14.84
N LYS A 82 -3.20 15.99 14.05
CA LYS A 82 -2.23 17.04 13.70
C LYS A 82 -2.59 17.78 12.42
N ILE A 83 -3.22 17.10 11.46
CA ILE A 83 -3.44 17.63 10.11
C ILE A 83 -4.92 17.93 9.85
N LEU A 84 -5.84 16.99 10.13
CA LEU A 84 -7.27 17.19 9.80
C LEU A 84 -7.91 18.35 10.60
N GLY A 85 -7.34 18.72 11.73
CA GLY A 85 -7.79 19.86 12.52
C GLY A 85 -7.26 21.23 12.06
N GLN A 86 -6.31 21.27 11.12
CA GLN A 86 -5.60 22.49 10.76
C GLN A 86 -6.32 23.29 9.63
N PRO A 87 -6.28 24.64 9.68
CA PRO A 87 -6.85 25.50 8.65
C PRO A 87 -5.90 25.65 7.44
N LEU A 88 -5.50 24.54 6.83
CA LEU A 88 -4.62 24.52 5.67
C LEU A 88 -5.33 25.00 4.41
N GLY A 89 -4.73 25.90 3.63
CA GLY A 89 -5.20 26.25 2.30
C GLY A 89 -4.65 25.24 1.28
N LEU A 90 -5.54 24.48 0.62
CA LEU A 90 -5.20 23.43 -0.35
C LEU A 90 -5.79 23.70 -1.75
N ASN A 91 -6.02 24.96 -2.10
CA ASN A 91 -6.67 25.33 -3.37
C ASN A 91 -5.94 24.88 -4.65
N ARG A 92 -4.66 24.51 -4.54
CA ARG A 92 -3.85 24.01 -5.66
C ARG A 92 -3.81 22.50 -5.73
N LEU A 93 -4.21 21.82 -4.67
CA LEU A 93 -4.18 20.37 -4.56
C LEU A 93 -5.37 19.75 -5.31
N LYS A 94 -5.08 18.81 -6.19
CA LYS A 94 -6.08 17.91 -6.76
C LYS A 94 -5.97 16.56 -6.07
N TYR A 95 -7.09 15.93 -5.76
CA TYR A 95 -7.06 14.69 -4.98
C TYR A 95 -8.09 13.67 -5.42
N SER A 96 -7.88 12.42 -5.04
CA SER A 96 -8.92 11.40 -4.95
C SER A 96 -8.64 10.42 -3.81
N VAL A 97 -9.64 9.63 -3.45
CA VAL A 97 -9.58 8.71 -2.30
C VAL A 97 -10.04 7.32 -2.71
N LEU A 98 -9.20 6.33 -2.44
CA LEU A 98 -9.57 4.92 -2.38
C LEU A 98 -9.90 4.59 -0.93
N ALA A 99 -11.18 4.42 -0.65
CA ALA A 99 -11.73 4.24 0.67
C ALA A 99 -11.99 2.76 0.95
N LEU A 100 -11.25 2.16 1.87
CA LEU A 100 -11.41 0.76 2.24
C LEU A 100 -12.23 0.64 3.52
N GLY A 101 -13.21 -0.24 3.50
CA GLY A 101 -14.09 -0.46 4.64
C GLY A 101 -14.79 -1.82 4.55
N ASP A 102 -15.70 -2.03 5.50
CA ASP A 102 -16.57 -3.19 5.56
C ASP A 102 -18.00 -2.70 5.88
N ARG A 103 -18.96 -3.03 5.02
CA ARG A 103 -20.37 -2.63 5.16
C ARG A 103 -21.09 -3.29 6.32
N GLN A 104 -20.47 -4.27 6.97
CA GLN A 104 -20.98 -4.85 8.21
C GLN A 104 -20.92 -3.85 9.39
N TYR A 105 -20.10 -2.80 9.28
CA TYR A 105 -19.99 -1.73 10.27
C TYR A 105 -20.83 -0.51 9.89
N PRO A 106 -21.45 0.19 10.87
CA PRO A 106 -22.39 1.27 10.63
C PRO A 106 -21.81 2.45 9.83
N HIS A 107 -20.54 2.79 10.07
CA HIS A 107 -19.89 3.93 9.42
C HIS A 107 -18.91 3.48 8.35
N PHE A 108 -19.44 2.80 7.33
CA PHE A 108 -18.68 2.32 6.18
C PHE A 108 -17.80 3.44 5.57
N CYS A 109 -16.49 3.18 5.46
CA CYS A 109 -15.50 4.14 4.97
C CYS A 109 -15.48 5.50 5.72
N GLY A 110 -15.84 5.51 7.00
CA GLY A 110 -16.01 6.74 7.79
C GLY A 110 -14.75 7.60 7.87
N PHE A 111 -13.57 7.00 8.04
CA PHE A 111 -12.31 7.76 8.06
C PHE A 111 -12.01 8.41 6.73
N ALA A 112 -12.22 7.71 5.62
CA ALA A 112 -12.05 8.27 4.27
C ALA A 112 -13.01 9.44 4.02
N THR A 113 -14.25 9.33 4.49
CA THR A 113 -15.26 10.40 4.38
C THR A 113 -14.81 11.66 5.12
N ARG A 114 -14.22 11.54 6.31
CA ARG A 114 -13.67 12.69 7.04
C ARG A 114 -12.50 13.34 6.30
N ILE A 115 -11.61 12.56 5.72
CA ILE A 115 -10.50 13.09 4.90
C ILE A 115 -11.05 13.88 3.71
N GLN A 116 -12.02 13.32 2.98
CA GLN A 116 -12.63 13.99 1.83
C GLN A 116 -13.31 15.30 2.20
N HIS A 117 -14.08 15.29 3.28
CA HIS A 117 -14.76 16.48 3.76
C HIS A 117 -13.75 17.58 4.10
N TRP A 118 -12.72 17.25 4.87
CA TRP A 118 -11.65 18.17 5.21
C TRP A 118 -10.92 18.72 3.97
N LEU A 119 -10.53 17.88 3.02
CA LEU A 119 -9.88 18.30 1.77
C LEU A 119 -10.74 19.29 0.99
N SER A 120 -12.03 19.00 0.86
CA SER A 120 -13.00 19.85 0.18
C SER A 120 -13.16 21.19 0.90
N GLU A 121 -13.30 21.22 2.23
CA GLU A 121 -13.37 22.45 3.02
C GLU A 121 -12.11 23.31 2.93
N ARG A 122 -10.95 22.69 2.66
CA ARG A 122 -9.66 23.37 2.47
C ARG A 122 -9.42 23.82 1.02
N GLY A 123 -10.40 23.67 0.15
CA GLY A 123 -10.36 24.14 -1.23
C GLY A 123 -9.69 23.18 -2.22
N ALA A 124 -9.32 21.97 -1.79
CA ALA A 124 -8.79 20.97 -2.70
C ALA A 124 -9.85 20.50 -3.70
N GLN A 125 -9.44 20.17 -4.92
CA GLN A 125 -10.33 19.75 -6.01
C GLN A 125 -10.26 18.24 -6.21
N ALA A 126 -11.42 17.57 -6.30
CA ALA A 126 -11.44 16.16 -6.62
C ALA A 126 -11.03 15.92 -8.10
N LEU A 127 -10.11 14.98 -8.34
CA LEU A 127 -9.76 14.49 -9.69
C LEU A 127 -10.88 13.64 -10.27
N PHE A 128 -11.45 12.78 -9.45
CA PHE A 128 -12.61 11.95 -9.73
C PHE A 128 -13.29 11.55 -8.41
N SER A 129 -14.48 11.01 -8.51
CA SER A 129 -15.23 10.57 -7.34
C SER A 129 -14.47 9.50 -6.56
N PRO A 130 -14.55 9.52 -5.22
CA PRO A 130 -13.95 8.49 -4.39
C PRO A 130 -14.45 7.10 -4.75
N VAL A 131 -13.56 6.13 -4.70
CA VAL A 131 -13.91 4.72 -4.89
C VAL A 131 -13.98 4.05 -3.52
N GLN A 132 -15.12 3.49 -3.20
CA GLN A 132 -15.35 2.77 -1.95
C GLN A 132 -15.24 1.27 -2.19
N VAL A 133 -14.39 0.61 -1.42
CA VAL A 133 -14.09 -0.83 -1.52
C VAL A 133 -14.64 -1.52 -0.28
N ASP A 134 -15.63 -2.37 -0.48
CA ASP A 134 -16.20 -3.20 0.58
C ASP A 134 -15.46 -4.52 0.66
N SER A 135 -14.78 -4.77 1.79
CA SER A 135 -14.10 -6.06 2.05
C SER A 135 -13.23 -6.58 0.91
N GLY A 136 -12.54 -5.67 0.21
CA GLY A 136 -11.64 -6.03 -0.88
C GLY A 136 -12.34 -6.28 -2.24
N ASP A 137 -13.54 -5.74 -2.46
CA ASP A 137 -14.30 -5.87 -3.70
C ASP A 137 -13.45 -5.59 -4.95
N ALA A 138 -13.29 -6.62 -5.79
CA ALA A 138 -12.45 -6.58 -6.99
C ALA A 138 -12.99 -5.61 -8.06
N GLU A 139 -14.31 -5.43 -8.17
CA GLU A 139 -14.91 -4.52 -9.13
C GLU A 139 -14.60 -3.06 -8.77
N ALA A 140 -14.69 -2.71 -7.49
CA ALA A 140 -14.33 -1.39 -7.00
C ALA A 140 -12.82 -1.11 -7.21
N LEU A 141 -11.95 -2.10 -6.96
CA LEU A 141 -10.52 -1.98 -7.24
C LEU A 141 -10.25 -1.79 -8.74
N HIS A 142 -10.96 -2.52 -9.60
CA HIS A 142 -10.85 -2.34 -11.05
C HIS A 142 -11.32 -0.95 -11.49
N GLN A 143 -12.40 -0.42 -10.90
CA GLN A 143 -12.85 0.95 -11.14
C GLN A 143 -11.76 1.97 -10.78
N TRP A 144 -11.05 1.79 -9.65
CA TRP A 144 -9.92 2.64 -9.29
C TRP A 144 -8.82 2.63 -10.35
N GLN A 145 -8.43 1.46 -10.82
CA GLN A 145 -7.44 1.30 -11.89
C GLN A 145 -7.86 2.00 -13.18
N GLN A 146 -9.11 1.88 -13.56
CA GLN A 146 -9.66 2.55 -14.75
C GLN A 146 -9.58 4.08 -14.62
N GLN A 147 -9.94 4.63 -13.45
CA GLN A 147 -9.84 6.07 -13.20
C GLN A 147 -8.41 6.56 -13.30
N LEU A 148 -7.44 5.81 -12.75
CA LEU A 148 -6.01 6.13 -12.89
C LEU A 148 -5.56 6.08 -14.34
N SER A 149 -6.00 5.09 -15.12
CA SER A 149 -5.67 4.96 -16.54
C SER A 149 -6.20 6.14 -17.36
N GLN A 150 -7.41 6.60 -17.06
CA GLN A 150 -7.99 7.78 -17.70
C GLN A 150 -7.17 9.06 -17.40
N LEU A 151 -6.68 9.21 -16.17
CA LEU A 151 -5.83 10.34 -15.78
C LEU A 151 -4.48 10.34 -16.50
N THR A 152 -3.92 9.16 -16.75
CA THR A 152 -2.59 9.01 -17.33
C THR A 152 -2.59 8.88 -18.85
N GLY A 153 -3.77 8.77 -19.48
CA GLY A 153 -3.90 8.51 -20.92
C GLY A 153 -3.42 7.11 -21.33
N GLY A 154 -3.19 6.23 -20.35
CA GLY A 154 -2.74 4.85 -20.56
C GLY A 154 -3.92 3.89 -20.76
N THR A 155 -3.66 2.74 -21.37
CA THR A 155 -4.59 1.62 -21.32
C THR A 155 -4.56 1.04 -19.90
N PRO A 156 -5.71 0.63 -19.33
CA PRO A 156 -5.72 -0.11 -18.09
C PRO A 156 -4.82 -1.33 -18.23
N ASN A 157 -3.75 -1.41 -17.46
CA ASN A 157 -3.01 -2.65 -17.37
C ASN A 157 -3.96 -3.66 -16.73
N ALA A 158 -4.37 -4.66 -17.51
CA ALA A 158 -5.44 -5.60 -17.16
C ALA A 158 -5.14 -6.45 -15.92
N ASN A 159 -3.96 -6.36 -15.38
CA ASN A 159 -3.55 -7.11 -14.20
C ASN A 159 -2.77 -6.21 -13.25
N TRP A 160 -3.39 -5.83 -12.16
CA TRP A 160 -2.67 -5.61 -10.91
C TRP A 160 -2.13 -6.97 -10.44
N GLN A 161 -1.17 -7.47 -11.16
CA GLN A 161 -0.41 -8.58 -10.64
C GLN A 161 0.40 -8.07 -9.47
N ALA A 162 0.30 -8.77 -8.35
CA ALA A 162 1.29 -8.62 -7.30
C ALA A 162 2.68 -8.64 -7.96
N PRO A 163 3.61 -7.77 -7.54
CA PRO A 163 4.94 -7.76 -8.11
C PRO A 163 5.49 -9.18 -8.05
N GLY A 164 6.02 -9.64 -9.17
CA GLY A 164 6.69 -10.94 -9.19
C GLY A 164 7.84 -10.92 -8.21
N TYR A 165 7.77 -11.72 -7.15
CA TYR A 165 8.88 -11.86 -6.23
C TYR A 165 9.97 -12.71 -6.85
N ASN A 166 11.20 -12.25 -6.74
CA ASN A 166 12.37 -13.03 -7.10
C ASN A 166 12.85 -13.83 -5.90
N ASN A 167 13.26 -15.08 -6.13
CA ASN A 167 13.86 -15.89 -5.08
C ASN A 167 15.28 -15.39 -4.77
N TRP A 168 15.50 -14.98 -3.53
CA TRP A 168 16.81 -14.55 -3.04
C TRP A 168 17.35 -15.61 -2.08
N PRO A 169 18.37 -16.38 -2.46
CA PRO A 169 18.98 -17.35 -1.56
C PRO A 169 19.52 -16.71 -0.29
N LEU A 170 19.16 -17.28 0.86
CA LEU A 170 19.74 -16.92 2.15
C LEU A 170 21.17 -17.48 2.23
N THR A 171 22.15 -16.61 2.24
CA THR A 171 23.60 -16.98 2.27
C THR A 171 24.20 -16.91 3.66
N GLU A 172 23.62 -16.12 4.55
CA GLU A 172 24.08 -15.96 5.93
C GLU A 172 22.90 -15.76 6.88
N ARG A 173 22.99 -16.41 8.05
CA ARG A 173 22.08 -16.16 9.18
C ARG A 173 22.91 -16.18 10.46
N LYS A 174 23.07 -15.03 11.09
CA LYS A 174 23.89 -14.87 12.30
C LYS A 174 23.06 -14.26 13.41
N LEU A 175 23.02 -14.93 14.58
CA LEU A 175 22.42 -14.37 15.79
C LEU A 175 23.31 -13.24 16.32
N LEU A 176 22.73 -12.04 16.51
CA LEU A 176 23.45 -10.85 16.96
C LEU A 176 23.38 -10.61 18.47
N ASN A 177 22.38 -11.19 19.16
CA ASN A 177 22.15 -11.00 20.59
C ASN A 177 22.16 -12.32 21.39
N PRO A 178 23.24 -13.14 21.31
CA PRO A 178 23.33 -14.37 22.08
C PRO A 178 23.26 -14.07 23.58
N GLY A 179 22.49 -14.87 24.34
CA GLY A 179 22.33 -14.68 25.79
C GLY A 179 21.34 -13.58 26.21
N SER A 180 20.70 -12.89 25.27
CA SER A 180 19.59 -11.96 25.56
C SER A 180 18.35 -12.72 26.03
N SER A 181 17.61 -12.17 27.02
CA SER A 181 16.32 -12.70 27.47
C SER A 181 15.17 -12.42 26.50
N GLY A 182 15.39 -11.57 25.52
CA GLY A 182 14.41 -11.24 24.46
C GLY A 182 14.52 -12.18 23.26
N SER A 183 13.67 -11.94 22.26
CA SER A 183 13.71 -12.69 21.00
C SER A 183 15.07 -12.54 20.30
N GLY A 184 15.45 -13.57 19.54
CA GLY A 184 16.69 -13.54 18.77
C GLY A 184 16.66 -12.47 17.68
N VAL A 185 17.72 -11.67 17.60
CA VAL A 185 17.96 -10.71 16.51
C VAL A 185 18.98 -11.31 15.56
N TYR A 186 18.66 -11.35 14.27
CA TYR A 186 19.48 -12.01 13.27
C TYR A 186 19.96 -11.06 12.18
N LEU A 187 21.22 -11.20 11.81
CA LEU A 187 21.72 -10.68 10.53
C LEU A 187 21.40 -11.72 9.45
N LEU A 188 20.75 -11.29 8.38
CA LEU A 188 20.47 -12.13 7.23
C LEU A 188 21.25 -11.61 6.02
N GLY A 189 22.00 -12.48 5.37
CA GLY A 189 22.64 -12.22 4.09
C GLY A 189 21.83 -12.86 2.97
N LEU A 190 21.48 -12.08 1.95
CA LEU A 190 20.74 -12.54 0.78
C LEU A 190 21.58 -12.33 -0.48
N SER A 191 21.55 -13.30 -1.39
CA SER A 191 22.23 -13.17 -2.69
C SER A 191 21.25 -12.69 -3.75
N ALA A 192 21.59 -11.59 -4.43
CA ALA A 192 20.78 -11.12 -5.55
C ALA A 192 20.76 -12.16 -6.68
N PRO A 193 19.61 -12.45 -7.29
CA PRO A 193 19.49 -13.41 -8.39
C PRO A 193 20.22 -12.94 -9.65
N ASP A 194 20.39 -11.64 -9.80
CA ASP A 194 21.13 -11.06 -10.90
C ASP A 194 21.96 -9.83 -10.45
N THR A 195 23.06 -9.54 -11.17
CA THR A 195 23.98 -8.44 -10.86
C THR A 195 23.51 -7.08 -11.36
N ASN A 196 22.38 -7.02 -12.10
CA ASN A 196 21.83 -5.79 -12.65
C ASN A 196 20.74 -5.16 -11.78
N SER A 197 20.52 -5.69 -10.57
CA SER A 197 19.61 -5.07 -9.61
C SER A 197 20.16 -3.71 -9.19
N LEU A 198 19.58 -2.63 -9.71
CA LEU A 198 19.94 -1.27 -9.40
C LEU A 198 19.05 -0.80 -8.25
N TRP A 199 19.61 -0.67 -7.07
CA TRP A 199 18.97 0.03 -5.95
C TRP A 199 19.84 1.22 -5.52
N GLN A 200 19.19 2.20 -4.93
CA GLN A 200 19.81 3.40 -4.40
C GLN A 200 19.56 3.51 -2.89
N ALA A 201 20.34 4.32 -2.21
CA ALA A 201 20.10 4.58 -0.79
C ALA A 201 18.71 5.20 -0.60
N GLY A 202 17.88 4.55 0.24
CA GLY A 202 16.50 4.94 0.48
C GLY A 202 15.44 4.12 -0.27
N ASP A 203 15.84 3.24 -1.17
CA ASP A 203 14.90 2.29 -1.79
C ASP A 203 14.36 1.31 -0.73
N LEU A 204 13.13 0.86 -0.96
CA LEU A 204 12.47 -0.11 -0.10
C LEU A 204 12.66 -1.53 -0.63
N VAL A 205 12.84 -2.46 0.27
CA VAL A 205 12.85 -3.90 -0.01
C VAL A 205 11.62 -4.51 0.63
N GLU A 206 10.80 -5.15 -0.20
CA GLU A 206 9.70 -5.98 0.27
C GLU A 206 10.16 -7.43 0.33
N VAL A 207 9.98 -8.07 1.47
CA VAL A 207 10.37 -9.47 1.70
C VAL A 207 9.12 -10.28 1.98
N MET A 208 8.88 -11.30 1.17
CA MET A 208 7.82 -12.29 1.39
C MET A 208 8.47 -13.60 1.84
N PRO A 209 8.51 -13.89 3.16
CA PRO A 209 9.04 -15.15 3.65
C PRO A 209 8.05 -16.28 3.35
N ARG A 210 8.56 -17.43 2.95
CA ARG A 210 7.75 -18.65 2.87
C ARG A 210 7.56 -19.24 4.26
N GLN A 211 6.39 -19.78 4.51
CA GLN A 211 6.15 -20.58 5.70
C GLN A 211 6.96 -21.88 5.63
N SER A 212 7.45 -22.34 6.78
CA SER A 212 8.14 -23.63 6.81
C SER A 212 7.15 -24.77 6.55
N SER A 213 7.59 -25.83 5.86
CA SER A 213 6.76 -27.02 5.62
C SER A 213 6.18 -27.58 6.92
N TRP A 214 6.96 -27.58 8.00
CA TRP A 214 6.49 -27.99 9.31
C TRP A 214 5.34 -27.12 9.83
N ALA A 215 5.40 -25.80 9.69
CA ALA A 215 4.33 -24.91 10.14
C ALA A 215 3.05 -25.14 9.36
N VAL A 216 3.18 -25.35 8.04
CA VAL A 216 2.05 -25.66 7.16
C VAL A 216 1.43 -27.00 7.51
N GLU A 217 2.23 -28.06 7.68
CA GLU A 217 1.78 -29.39 8.06
C GLU A 217 1.06 -29.36 9.43
N TYR A 218 1.68 -28.74 10.42
CA TYR A 218 1.09 -28.60 11.76
C TYR A 218 -0.28 -27.88 11.73
N PHE A 219 -0.38 -26.82 10.94
CA PHE A 219 -1.61 -26.08 10.76
C PHE A 219 -2.70 -26.93 10.09
N LEU A 220 -2.34 -27.66 9.03
CA LEU A 220 -3.28 -28.52 8.30
C LEU A 220 -3.75 -29.70 9.14
N GLU A 221 -2.86 -30.34 9.91
CA GLU A 221 -3.22 -31.40 10.87
C GLU A 221 -4.20 -30.89 11.91
N GLY A 222 -3.97 -29.68 12.46
CA GLY A 222 -4.86 -29.06 13.43
C GLY A 222 -6.28 -28.81 12.90
N LEU A 223 -6.42 -28.62 11.58
CA LEU A 223 -7.71 -28.43 10.89
C LEU A 223 -8.29 -29.73 10.31
N GLY A 224 -7.55 -30.82 10.34
CA GLY A 224 -7.95 -32.09 9.71
C GLY A 224 -8.01 -32.02 8.17
N LEU A 225 -7.20 -31.14 7.56
CA LEU A 225 -7.15 -30.95 6.12
C LEU A 225 -5.94 -31.67 5.51
N SER A 226 -6.14 -32.21 4.29
CA SER A 226 -5.03 -32.84 3.56
C SER A 226 -4.19 -31.78 2.83
N ALA A 227 -2.86 -31.90 2.98
CA ALA A 227 -1.88 -31.06 2.28
C ALA A 227 -2.02 -31.09 0.75
N ASP A 228 -2.44 -32.26 0.21
CA ASP A 228 -2.60 -32.50 -1.23
C ASP A 228 -3.94 -32.04 -1.79
N THR A 229 -4.83 -31.48 -0.93
CA THR A 229 -6.11 -30.94 -1.38
C THR A 229 -5.85 -29.88 -2.46
N ARG A 230 -6.47 -30.07 -3.64
CA ARG A 230 -6.37 -29.10 -4.73
C ARG A 230 -7.22 -27.88 -4.42
N VAL A 231 -6.61 -26.72 -4.52
CA VAL A 231 -7.27 -25.42 -4.39
C VAL A 231 -7.03 -24.60 -5.64
N GLN A 232 -7.98 -23.77 -5.97
CA GLN A 232 -7.85 -22.83 -7.06
C GLN A 232 -7.67 -21.44 -6.48
N LEU A 233 -6.50 -20.84 -6.73
CA LEU A 233 -6.20 -19.46 -6.41
C LEU A 233 -6.07 -18.70 -7.73
N ASP A 234 -7.02 -17.82 -7.98
CA ASP A 234 -7.13 -17.08 -9.23
C ASP A 234 -7.09 -18.02 -10.46
N CYS A 235 -6.03 -17.97 -11.25
CA CYS A 235 -5.83 -18.81 -12.43
C CYS A 235 -4.88 -20.00 -12.20
N LEU A 236 -4.38 -20.20 -10.97
CA LEU A 236 -3.43 -21.26 -10.61
C LEU A 236 -4.14 -22.39 -9.86
N GLN A 237 -3.84 -23.64 -10.24
CA GLN A 237 -4.23 -24.83 -9.49
C GLN A 237 -3.02 -25.31 -8.69
N GLU A 238 -3.11 -25.19 -7.38
CA GLU A 238 -2.06 -25.59 -6.45
C GLU A 238 -2.58 -26.55 -5.40
N THR A 239 -1.69 -27.21 -4.66
CA THR A 239 -2.08 -27.93 -3.46
C THR A 239 -2.29 -26.95 -2.31
N LEU A 240 -3.10 -27.32 -1.32
CA LEU A 240 -3.35 -26.49 -0.15
C LEU A 240 -2.05 -26.19 0.60
N ALA A 241 -1.11 -27.14 0.65
CA ALA A 241 0.21 -26.92 1.22
C ALA A 241 1.04 -25.87 0.45
N GLN A 242 0.96 -25.86 -0.88
CA GLN A 242 1.65 -24.86 -1.71
C GLN A 242 1.05 -23.47 -1.54
N ALA A 243 -0.28 -23.40 -1.44
CA ALA A 243 -1.00 -22.15 -1.25
C ALA A 243 -0.75 -21.50 0.12
N LEU A 244 -0.37 -22.28 1.12
CA LEU A 244 -0.09 -21.83 2.49
C LEU A 244 1.40 -21.59 2.76
N ALA A 245 2.28 -22.05 1.88
CA ALA A 245 3.73 -21.89 2.02
C ALA A 245 4.22 -20.52 1.55
#